data_8250284bc7e516496b9997fb566ed807
#
_entry.id   8250284bc7e516496b9997fb566ed807
#
_cell.length_a   1.000
_cell.length_b   1.000
_cell.length_c   1.000
_cell.angle_alpha   90.00
_cell.angle_beta   90.00
_cell.angle_gamma   90.00
#
_symmetry.space_group_name_H-M   'P 1'
#
loop_
_entity.id
_entity.type
_entity.pdbx_description
1 polymer ?
#
loop_
_entity_poly.entity_id
_entity_poly.type
_entity_poly.pdbx_seq_one_letter_code
_entity_poly.pdbx_strand_id
1 'polypeptide(L)'
;MNELQRRLGARGLVVLGFPCNQFGHQENAQNAEILPSLKHVRPGHGFEPNFMLFEKCEVNGARAHPLFAFLREALPAPSDDMSTLVSDPQLIAWSPVCRNDVAWNFEKFLVGADGTPVRRYSHRCQTLAVEPDIEALLPPPARGYYA
;
A
#
# COMPACT_ATOMS: atom_id res chain seq x y z
N MET A 1 1.07 -1.19 -9.29
CA MET A 1 -0.20 -0.53 -8.87
C MET A 1 -1.04 -0.14 -10.08
N ASN A 2 -0.56 0.76 -10.96
CA ASN A 2 -1.33 1.16 -12.16
C ASN A 2 -1.86 -0.01 -12.99
N GLU A 3 -1.06 -1.05 -13.18
CA GLU A 3 -1.46 -2.22 -13.95
C GLU A 3 -2.58 -3.01 -13.28
N LEU A 4 -2.52 -3.21 -11.96
CA LEU A 4 -3.61 -3.86 -11.21
C LEU A 4 -4.90 -3.04 -11.30
N GLN A 5 -4.82 -1.72 -11.07
CA GLN A 5 -5.98 -0.84 -11.17
C GLN A 5 -6.57 -0.87 -12.59
N ARG A 6 -5.73 -0.89 -13.63
CA ARG A 6 -6.16 -0.96 -15.02
C ARG A 6 -6.88 -2.28 -15.34
N ARG A 7 -6.33 -3.41 -14.88
CA ARG A 7 -6.90 -4.75 -15.15
C ARG A 7 -8.17 -5.03 -14.37
N LEU A 8 -8.17 -4.67 -13.09
CA LEU A 8 -9.17 -5.15 -12.15
C LEU A 8 -10.13 -4.05 -11.66
N GLY A 9 -9.85 -2.79 -12.00
CA GLY A 9 -10.69 -1.66 -11.57
C GLY A 9 -12.13 -1.78 -12.03
N ALA A 10 -12.38 -2.20 -13.27
CA ALA A 10 -13.74 -2.41 -13.78
C ALA A 10 -14.49 -3.56 -13.06
N ARG A 11 -13.76 -4.45 -12.38
CA ARG A 11 -14.34 -5.53 -11.57
C ARG A 11 -14.53 -5.14 -10.11
N GLY A 12 -14.13 -3.92 -9.71
CA GLY A 12 -14.33 -3.39 -8.37
C GLY A 12 -13.05 -3.24 -7.52
N LEU A 13 -11.86 -3.50 -8.07
CA LEU A 13 -10.62 -3.16 -7.38
C LEU A 13 -10.47 -1.65 -7.24
N VAL A 14 -10.16 -1.20 -6.05
CA VAL A 14 -9.75 0.19 -5.78
C VAL A 14 -8.38 0.14 -5.09
N VAL A 15 -7.38 0.72 -5.73
CA VAL A 15 -6.06 0.91 -5.12
C VAL A 15 -6.01 2.25 -4.42
N LEU A 16 -5.53 2.26 -3.18
CA LEU A 16 -5.36 3.46 -2.35
C LEU A 16 -3.88 3.62 -2.02
N GLY A 17 -3.30 4.76 -2.36
CA GLY A 17 -1.90 5.08 -2.07
C GLY A 17 -1.76 6.09 -0.95
N PHE A 18 -0.93 5.78 0.04
CA PHE A 18 -0.63 6.63 1.19
C PHE A 18 0.86 6.93 1.23
N PRO A 19 1.31 8.10 0.77
CA PRO A 19 2.71 8.50 0.88
C PRO A 19 3.14 8.59 2.35
N CYS A 20 4.36 8.15 2.64
CA CYS A 20 4.90 8.16 3.99
C CYS A 20 6.40 8.49 3.97
N ASN A 21 6.87 9.34 4.87
CA ASN A 21 8.28 9.74 4.95
C ASN A 21 9.05 9.05 6.08
N GLN A 22 8.46 8.04 6.73
CA GLN A 22 9.09 7.37 7.88
C GLN A 22 10.20 6.40 7.48
N PHE A 23 10.26 5.99 6.22
CA PHE A 23 11.17 4.96 5.72
C PHE A 23 12.31 5.58 4.92
N GLY A 24 13.42 5.84 5.61
CA GLY A 24 14.63 6.42 5.01
C GLY A 24 14.47 7.85 4.50
N HIS A 25 13.45 8.59 4.94
CA HIS A 25 13.14 9.95 4.50
C HIS A 25 13.11 10.08 2.97
N GLN A 26 12.44 9.14 2.30
CA GLN A 26 12.39 9.05 0.84
C GLN A 26 11.23 9.81 0.21
N GLU A 27 10.30 10.36 1.03
CA GLU A 27 9.16 11.17 0.57
C GLU A 27 9.15 12.53 1.27
N ASN A 28 10.15 13.36 0.95
CA ASN A 28 10.29 14.69 1.56
C ASN A 28 9.35 15.75 0.95
N ALA A 29 8.79 15.49 -0.24
CA ALA A 29 7.91 16.42 -0.94
C ALA A 29 6.69 16.81 -0.10
N GLN A 30 6.23 18.05 -0.23
CA GLN A 30 4.93 18.47 0.29
C GLN A 30 3.80 17.81 -0.50
N ASN A 31 2.60 17.73 0.07
CA ASN A 31 1.46 17.05 -0.59
C ASN A 31 1.23 17.54 -2.03
N ALA A 32 1.30 18.85 -2.26
CA ALA A 32 1.13 19.45 -3.60
C ALA A 32 2.26 19.13 -4.58
N GLU A 33 3.42 18.68 -4.09
CA GLU A 33 4.60 18.37 -4.90
C GLU A 33 4.70 16.88 -5.25
N ILE A 34 3.97 16.00 -4.56
CA ILE A 34 4.08 14.55 -4.73
C ILE A 34 3.73 14.13 -6.16
N LEU A 35 2.57 14.56 -6.69
CA LEU A 35 2.17 14.21 -8.06
C LEU A 35 3.13 14.79 -9.12
N PRO A 36 3.52 16.08 -9.06
CA PRO A 36 4.56 16.61 -9.94
C PRO A 36 5.89 15.85 -9.83
N SER A 37 6.28 15.46 -8.63
CA SER A 37 7.51 14.68 -8.38
C SER A 37 7.46 13.30 -9.04
N LEU A 38 6.34 12.60 -8.90
CA LEU A 38 6.11 11.31 -9.58
C LEU A 38 6.17 11.46 -11.11
N LYS A 39 5.58 12.51 -11.65
CA LYS A 39 5.49 12.74 -13.08
C LYS A 39 6.82 13.14 -13.71
N HIS A 40 7.58 14.00 -13.07
CA HIS A 40 8.73 14.67 -13.67
C HIS A 40 10.08 14.23 -13.11
N VAL A 41 10.12 13.64 -11.90
CA VAL A 41 11.36 13.33 -11.21
C VAL A 41 11.53 11.83 -10.98
N ARG A 42 10.62 11.19 -10.22
CA ARG A 42 10.78 9.79 -9.83
C ARG A 42 9.44 9.09 -9.65
N PRO A 43 9.09 8.16 -10.55
CA PRO A 43 9.89 7.63 -11.64
C PRO A 43 10.12 8.59 -12.82
N GLY A 44 9.37 9.70 -12.90
CA GLY A 44 9.46 10.63 -14.03
C GLY A 44 8.81 10.08 -15.32
N HIS A 45 9.28 10.54 -16.46
CA HIS A 45 8.79 10.12 -17.79
C HIS A 45 7.27 10.24 -17.97
N GLY A 46 6.65 11.21 -17.29
CA GLY A 46 5.21 11.43 -17.37
C GLY A 46 4.37 10.44 -16.55
N PHE A 47 4.97 9.71 -15.61
CA PHE A 47 4.24 8.78 -14.76
C PHE A 47 3.15 9.49 -13.96
N GLU A 48 1.94 8.95 -14.05
CA GLU A 48 0.80 9.39 -13.25
C GLU A 48 0.13 8.15 -12.63
N PRO A 49 -0.13 8.15 -11.30
CA PRO A 49 -0.93 7.10 -10.70
C PRO A 49 -2.36 7.17 -11.24
N ASN A 50 -2.91 6.03 -11.64
CA ASN A 50 -4.31 5.90 -12.07
C ASN A 50 -5.22 5.41 -10.93
N PHE A 51 -4.79 5.62 -9.71
CA PHE A 51 -5.48 5.28 -8.47
C PHE A 51 -5.45 6.45 -7.50
N MET A 52 -6.27 6.38 -6.47
CA MET A 52 -6.38 7.45 -5.48
C MET A 52 -5.11 7.55 -4.63
N LEU A 53 -4.48 8.73 -4.64
CA LEU A 53 -3.37 9.07 -3.78
C LEU A 53 -3.85 10.02 -2.68
N PHE A 54 -3.63 9.64 -1.44
CA PHE A 54 -3.98 10.44 -0.26
C PHE A 54 -2.86 11.40 0.12
N GLU A 55 -3.14 12.27 1.08
CA GLU A 55 -2.12 13.10 1.71
C GLU A 55 -1.09 12.22 2.43
N LYS A 56 0.14 12.72 2.49
CA LYS A 56 1.23 12.07 3.23
C LYS A 56 0.86 11.92 4.70
N CYS A 57 1.06 10.73 5.25
CA CYS A 57 0.75 10.44 6.64
C CYS A 57 1.82 9.58 7.29
N GLU A 58 1.79 9.51 8.62
CA GLU A 58 2.54 8.52 9.38
C GLU A 58 1.75 7.22 9.49
N VAL A 59 2.43 6.09 9.38
CA VAL A 59 1.82 4.76 9.45
C VAL A 59 2.23 3.98 10.70
N ASN A 60 3.30 4.42 11.38
CA ASN A 60 3.83 3.86 12.62
C ASN A 60 3.93 4.94 13.71
N GLY A 61 4.04 4.50 14.95
CA GLY A 61 4.25 5.37 16.11
C GLY A 61 2.98 6.04 16.62
N ALA A 62 3.17 7.01 17.52
CA ALA A 62 2.07 7.66 18.23
C ALA A 62 1.12 8.47 17.34
N ARG A 63 1.60 8.90 16.15
CA ARG A 63 0.81 9.69 15.18
C ARG A 63 0.38 8.89 13.97
N ALA A 64 0.41 7.56 14.07
CA ALA A 64 -0.05 6.70 12.98
C ALA A 64 -1.49 7.03 12.59
N HIS A 65 -1.73 7.14 11.29
CA HIS A 65 -3.08 7.32 10.76
C HIS A 65 -3.99 6.19 11.26
N PRO A 66 -5.23 6.46 11.70
CA PRO A 66 -6.12 5.46 12.30
C PRO A 66 -6.35 4.22 11.43
N LEU A 67 -6.39 4.39 10.10
CA LEU A 67 -6.49 3.26 9.17
C LEU A 67 -5.30 2.29 9.33
N PHE A 68 -4.07 2.80 9.44
CA PHE A 68 -2.89 1.95 9.59
C PHE A 68 -2.79 1.34 10.98
N ALA A 69 -3.23 2.04 12.03
CA ALA A 69 -3.36 1.46 13.36
C ALA A 69 -4.30 0.24 13.33
N PHE A 70 -5.47 0.39 12.71
CA PHE A 70 -6.43 -0.70 12.52
C PHE A 70 -5.88 -1.85 11.67
N LEU A 71 -5.28 -1.55 10.51
CA LEU A 71 -4.75 -2.58 9.61
C LEU A 71 -3.60 -3.38 10.25
N ARG A 72 -2.70 -2.72 10.97
CA ARG A 72 -1.60 -3.37 11.67
C ARG A 72 -2.05 -4.23 12.85
N GLU A 73 -3.13 -3.82 13.54
CA GLU A 73 -3.72 -4.63 14.61
C GLU A 73 -4.40 -5.88 14.05
N ALA A 74 -5.18 -5.74 12.98
CA ALA A 74 -5.88 -6.83 12.33
C ALA A 74 -4.91 -7.83 11.64
N LEU A 75 -3.83 -7.33 11.04
CA LEU A 75 -2.84 -8.10 10.31
C LEU A 75 -1.44 -7.77 10.83
N PRO A 76 -1.02 -8.32 11.98
CA PRO A 76 0.18 -7.89 12.68
C PRO A 76 1.50 -8.22 11.96
N ALA A 77 1.50 -9.15 11.01
CA ALA A 77 2.68 -9.53 10.25
C ALA A 77 2.35 -9.76 8.77
N PRO A 78 3.28 -9.48 7.85
CA PRO A 78 3.14 -9.89 6.46
C PRO A 78 3.05 -11.41 6.33
N SER A 79 2.23 -11.89 5.40
CA SER A 79 2.00 -13.33 5.19
C SER A 79 3.11 -14.02 4.40
N ASP A 80 3.88 -13.26 3.65
CA ASP A 80 4.94 -13.74 2.74
C ASP A 80 6.33 -13.68 3.36
N ASP A 81 6.55 -12.82 4.35
CA ASP A 81 7.86 -12.67 5.00
C ASP A 81 7.70 -12.11 6.42
N MET A 82 7.72 -12.97 7.41
CA MET A 82 7.60 -12.59 8.82
C MET A 82 8.90 -11.98 9.40
N SER A 83 10.01 -12.00 8.66
CA SER A 83 11.32 -11.49 9.11
C SER A 83 11.55 -10.01 8.82
N THR A 84 10.53 -9.28 8.37
CA THR A 84 10.66 -7.93 7.79
C THR A 84 10.66 -6.78 8.80
N LEU A 85 10.79 -7.02 10.08
CA LEU A 85 10.94 -5.92 11.05
C LEU A 85 12.22 -5.14 10.78
N VAL A 86 12.12 -3.81 10.82
CA VAL A 86 13.29 -2.93 10.75
C VAL A 86 14.19 -3.22 11.95
N SER A 87 15.37 -3.75 11.70
CA SER A 87 16.34 -4.13 12.74
C SER A 87 17.39 -3.05 12.99
N ASP A 88 17.57 -2.11 12.07
CA ASP A 88 18.51 -1.02 12.21
C ASP A 88 17.84 0.17 12.93
N PRO A 89 18.25 0.51 14.16
CA PRO A 89 17.67 1.63 14.90
C PRO A 89 17.83 2.97 14.19
N GLN A 90 18.83 3.14 13.34
CA GLN A 90 19.07 4.39 12.60
C GLN A 90 18.01 4.65 11.55
N LEU A 91 17.31 3.61 11.11
CA LEU A 91 16.23 3.71 10.13
C LEU A 91 14.85 3.90 10.77
N ILE A 92 14.76 3.85 12.10
CA ILE A 92 13.49 3.99 12.82
C ILE A 92 13.29 5.47 13.17
N ALA A 93 12.34 6.12 12.51
CA ALA A 93 12.02 7.54 12.71
C ALA A 93 10.72 7.77 13.51
N TRP A 94 10.20 6.76 14.19
CA TRP A 94 8.93 6.82 14.93
C TRP A 94 9.05 6.23 16.34
N SER A 95 8.12 6.60 17.23
CA SER A 95 8.00 6.08 18.58
C SER A 95 6.51 6.09 19.00
N PRO A 96 6.02 5.08 19.73
CA PRO A 96 6.70 3.85 20.12
C PRO A 96 6.93 2.89 18.94
N VAL A 97 7.88 1.98 19.09
CA VAL A 97 8.12 0.89 18.13
C VAL A 97 7.33 -0.33 18.56
N CYS A 98 6.57 -0.91 17.63
CA CYS A 98 5.72 -2.07 17.88
C CYS A 98 6.09 -3.23 16.93
N ARG A 99 5.80 -4.46 17.35
CA ARG A 99 6.09 -5.66 16.53
C ARG A 99 5.28 -5.71 15.23
N ASN A 100 4.13 -5.06 15.19
CA ASN A 100 3.26 -4.99 14.03
C ASN A 100 3.54 -3.79 13.13
N ASP A 101 4.58 -3.00 13.38
CA ASP A 101 4.92 -1.85 12.56
C ASP A 101 5.08 -2.22 11.08
N VAL A 102 4.74 -1.28 10.21
CA VAL A 102 5.09 -1.36 8.79
C VAL A 102 6.61 -1.27 8.69
N ALA A 103 7.24 -2.24 8.05
CA ALA A 103 8.69 -2.36 8.04
C ALA A 103 9.35 -1.41 7.02
N TRP A 104 8.73 -1.21 5.86
CA TRP A 104 9.28 -0.36 4.80
C TRP A 104 8.22 0.11 3.81
N ASN A 105 8.65 0.98 2.90
CA ASN A 105 7.84 1.43 1.77
C ASN A 105 7.26 0.24 0.99
N PHE A 106 6.05 0.42 0.45
CA PHE A 106 5.36 -0.58 -0.40
C PHE A 106 4.93 -1.88 0.30
N GLU A 107 4.74 -1.89 1.59
CA GLU A 107 3.86 -2.91 2.18
C GLU A 107 2.44 -2.71 1.66
N LYS A 108 1.72 -3.80 1.48
CA LYS A 108 0.36 -3.77 0.94
C LYS A 108 -0.59 -4.49 1.90
N PHE A 109 -1.79 -3.94 2.02
CA PHE A 109 -2.88 -4.53 2.77
C PHE A 109 -4.04 -4.78 1.82
N LEU A 110 -4.47 -6.02 1.72
CA LEU A 110 -5.66 -6.41 0.97
C LEU A 110 -6.86 -6.39 1.92
N VAL A 111 -7.89 -5.65 1.51
CA VAL A 111 -9.12 -5.48 2.28
C VAL A 111 -10.28 -5.95 1.42
N GLY A 112 -11.17 -6.73 2.00
CA GLY A 112 -12.39 -7.20 1.35
C GLY A 112 -13.40 -6.08 1.11
N ALA A 113 -14.40 -6.34 0.27
CA ALA A 113 -15.46 -5.38 -0.04
C ALA A 113 -16.30 -4.98 1.19
N ASP A 114 -16.32 -5.81 2.22
CA ASP A 114 -16.98 -5.57 3.50
C ASP A 114 -16.12 -4.73 4.48
N GLY A 115 -14.91 -4.34 4.07
CA GLY A 115 -13.96 -3.62 4.91
C GLY A 115 -13.08 -4.51 5.80
N THR A 116 -13.20 -5.84 5.70
CA THR A 116 -12.40 -6.76 6.50
C THR A 116 -10.96 -6.85 5.94
N PRO A 117 -9.91 -6.59 6.75
CA PRO A 117 -8.54 -6.84 6.34
C PRO A 117 -8.30 -8.34 6.14
N VAL A 118 -7.82 -8.72 4.94
CA VAL A 118 -7.70 -10.12 4.52
C VAL A 118 -6.25 -10.58 4.56
N ARG A 119 -5.34 -9.77 4.03
CA ARG A 119 -3.93 -10.15 3.89
C ARG A 119 -3.01 -8.94 3.88
N ARG A 120 -1.83 -9.12 4.46
CA ARG A 120 -0.73 -8.15 4.45
C ARG A 120 0.46 -8.76 3.72
N TYR A 121 1.11 -7.96 2.89
CA TYR A 121 2.28 -8.37 2.11
C TYR A 121 3.47 -7.47 2.44
N SER A 122 4.65 -8.08 2.53
CA SER A 122 5.88 -7.36 2.79
C SER A 122 6.23 -6.39 1.65
N HIS A 123 7.16 -5.50 1.93
CA HIS A 123 7.72 -4.60 0.91
C HIS A 123 8.45 -5.38 -0.22
N ARG A 124 8.91 -6.60 0.05
CA ARG A 124 9.60 -7.47 -0.91
C ARG A 124 8.62 -8.16 -1.87
N CYS A 125 7.36 -8.27 -1.51
CA CYS A 125 6.35 -8.85 -2.38
C CYS A 125 6.16 -7.97 -3.61
N GLN A 126 6.37 -8.53 -4.78
CA GLN A 126 6.11 -7.82 -6.04
C GLN A 126 4.62 -7.48 -6.16
N THR A 127 4.34 -6.25 -6.60
CA THR A 127 2.97 -5.75 -6.65
C THR A 127 2.03 -6.61 -7.50
N LEU A 128 2.48 -7.15 -8.62
CA LEU A 128 1.65 -8.02 -9.46
C LEU A 128 1.44 -9.41 -8.86
N ALA A 129 2.29 -9.84 -7.94
CA ALA A 129 2.13 -11.13 -7.28
C ALA A 129 0.89 -11.20 -6.35
N VAL A 130 0.29 -10.06 -6.02
CA VAL A 130 -0.95 -10.02 -5.22
C VAL A 130 -2.23 -10.21 -6.05
N GLU A 131 -2.12 -10.21 -7.38
CA GLU A 131 -3.26 -10.30 -8.30
C GLU A 131 -4.17 -11.51 -8.05
N PRO A 132 -3.65 -12.74 -7.85
CA PRO A 132 -4.50 -13.91 -7.58
C PRO A 132 -5.36 -13.78 -6.32
N ASP A 133 -4.80 -13.18 -5.26
CA ASP A 133 -5.54 -12.97 -4.02
C ASP A 133 -6.63 -11.91 -4.18
N ILE A 134 -6.36 -10.87 -4.98
CA ILE A 134 -7.38 -9.87 -5.35
C ILE A 134 -8.48 -10.53 -6.16
N GLU A 135 -8.15 -11.32 -7.18
CA GLU A 135 -9.13 -11.98 -8.02
C GLU A 135 -10.05 -12.93 -7.24
N ALA A 136 -9.54 -13.58 -6.21
CA ALA A 136 -10.33 -14.44 -5.33
C ALA A 136 -11.43 -13.70 -4.56
N LEU A 137 -11.26 -12.39 -4.34
CA LEU A 137 -12.22 -11.53 -3.66
C LEU A 137 -13.16 -10.78 -4.60
N LEU A 138 -12.81 -10.69 -5.88
CA LEU A 138 -13.62 -9.97 -6.87
C LEU A 138 -14.75 -10.86 -7.40
N PRO A 139 -15.89 -10.25 -7.78
CA PRO A 139 -16.92 -10.98 -8.49
C PRO A 139 -16.36 -11.57 -9.82
N PRO A 140 -16.86 -12.72 -10.25
CA PRO A 140 -16.45 -13.28 -11.55
C PRO A 140 -16.70 -12.24 -12.66
N PRO A 141 -15.87 -12.25 -13.71
CA PRO A 141 -16.09 -11.35 -14.83
C PRO A 141 -17.52 -11.56 -15.38
N ALA A 142 -18.19 -10.47 -15.71
CA ALA A 142 -19.52 -10.53 -16.31
C ALA A 142 -19.46 -11.46 -17.53
N ARG A 143 -20.27 -12.51 -17.53
CA ARG A 143 -20.41 -13.36 -18.72
C ARG A 143 -21.02 -12.48 -19.78
N GLY A 144 -20.26 -12.20 -20.84
CA GLY A 144 -20.83 -11.60 -22.03
C GLY A 144 -21.91 -12.55 -22.55
N TYR A 145 -23.16 -12.12 -22.49
CA TYR A 145 -24.20 -12.78 -23.24
C TYR A 145 -23.90 -12.48 -24.72
N TYR A 146 -23.29 -13.42 -25.39
CA TYR A 146 -23.33 -13.40 -26.86
C TYR A 146 -24.79 -13.68 -27.25
N ALA A 147 -25.47 -12.62 -27.67
CA ALA A 147 -26.75 -12.71 -28.33
C ALA A 147 -26.52 -13.11 -29.80
#